data_3574c648767f6ac3b1ef95476dacc2ac
#
_entry.id   3574c648767f6ac3b1ef95476dacc2ac
#
_cell.length_a   1.000
_cell.length_b   1.000
_cell.length_c   1.000
_cell.angle_alpha   90.00
_cell.angle_beta   90.00
_cell.angle_gamma   90.00
#
_symmetry.space_group_name_H-M   'P 1'
#
loop_
_entity.id
_entity.type
_entity.pdbx_description
1 polymer ?
#
loop_
_entity_poly.entity_id
_entity_poly.type
_entity_poly.pdbx_seq_one_letter_code
_entity_poly.pdbx_strand_id
1 'polypeptide(L)'
;MISERVTVETGDTRLSRRFGSAMQGHLKALGKSETKKSQNYVKAETVHLRMIDLNLFRVFDTMMLHRSVRKASQILSVTPSAVSHALSRLRQSIGDELFIPSESGMQPTLRALELAAGVREGLEKLELALTGKESLPTETLRTFRIGASDYASMVILPSLVKRLAKSAPNVSLRVSSSNRRNVVRQLENGRADLVIGSFNKLPAGIRRSRLLREDEVIAVRTGHPLTRGKVSKERLVEFPQVVVEPAGTKENEPDGFTEGQEVGRRVWIERALHEFQEGKVDLVGRAAVCVPNFASVAPFLQLSDMVATLPRRLALWAAAHAPLALLDLPYASMTVDIEMLWDQGADQDQGLQWLVSELTESIGDVG
;
A
#
# COMPACT_ATOMS: atom_id res chain seq x y z
N MET A 1 -16.90 -43.33 -17.81
CA MET A 1 -16.03 -44.41 -18.24
C MET A 1 -14.96 -43.78 -19.10
N ILE A 2 -13.80 -43.66 -18.70
CA ILE A 2 -12.62 -44.41 -18.43
C ILE A 2 -11.66 -43.56 -17.60
N SER A 3 -11.24 -44.11 -16.48
CA SER A 3 -10.19 -43.62 -15.59
C SER A 3 -8.90 -44.28 -16.05
N GLU A 4 -7.88 -43.52 -16.38
CA GLU A 4 -6.52 -44.05 -16.52
C GLU A 4 -5.64 -43.56 -15.36
N ARG A 5 -5.32 -44.55 -14.49
CA ARG A 5 -4.27 -44.45 -13.49
C ARG A 5 -2.93 -44.74 -14.19
N VAL A 6 -2.01 -43.83 -14.11
CA VAL A 6 -0.61 -44.10 -14.44
C VAL A 6 0.07 -44.64 -13.19
N THR A 7 0.41 -45.92 -13.23
CA THR A 7 1.26 -46.62 -12.26
C THR A 7 2.71 -46.52 -12.76
N VAL A 8 3.59 -45.94 -11.97
CA VAL A 8 5.04 -45.98 -12.21
C VAL A 8 5.61 -47.14 -11.44
N GLU A 9 6.09 -48.16 -12.18
CA GLU A 9 6.82 -49.30 -11.63
C GLU A 9 8.24 -48.88 -11.21
N THR A 10 8.56 -49.14 -9.94
CA THR A 10 9.92 -49.01 -9.38
C THR A 10 10.68 -50.31 -9.61
N GLY A 11 11.61 -50.27 -10.56
CA GLY A 11 12.60 -51.31 -10.76
C GLY A 11 13.92 -50.98 -10.06
N ASP A 12 14.44 -52.01 -9.42
CA ASP A 12 15.83 -52.20 -9.00
C ASP A 12 16.27 -51.79 -7.58
N THR A 13 16.05 -52.74 -6.67
CA THR A 13 16.38 -52.72 -5.25
C THR A 13 17.86 -53.07 -4.96
N ARG A 14 18.77 -53.09 -5.92
CA ARG A 14 20.17 -53.50 -5.69
C ARG A 14 21.21 -52.37 -5.68
N LEU A 15 20.84 -51.17 -6.09
CA LEU A 15 21.74 -50.00 -6.06
C LEU A 15 21.64 -49.16 -4.78
N SER A 16 20.56 -49.27 -4.03
CA SER A 16 20.34 -48.50 -2.80
C SER A 16 21.17 -48.96 -1.57
N ARG A 17 21.68 -50.19 -1.57
CA ARG A 17 22.44 -50.74 -0.43
C ARG A 17 23.94 -50.43 -0.43
N ARG A 18 24.53 -50.02 -1.54
CA ARG A 18 25.97 -49.66 -1.62
C ARG A 18 26.28 -48.20 -1.33
N PHE A 19 25.32 -47.28 -1.48
CA PHE A 19 25.48 -45.85 -1.16
C PHE A 19 25.15 -45.51 0.29
N GLY A 20 24.34 -46.31 0.99
CA GLY A 20 23.97 -46.06 2.38
C GLY A 20 25.11 -46.25 3.39
N SER A 21 26.05 -47.18 3.12
CA SER A 21 27.13 -47.55 4.05
C SER A 21 28.31 -46.54 4.00
N ALA A 22 28.57 -45.91 2.84
CA ALA A 22 29.65 -44.93 2.69
C ALA A 22 29.25 -43.54 3.28
N MET A 23 27.98 -43.22 3.26
CA MET A 23 27.49 -41.93 3.77
C MET A 23 27.31 -41.93 5.29
N GLN A 24 27.05 -43.10 5.93
CA GLN A 24 26.97 -43.19 7.39
C GLN A 24 28.33 -43.11 8.07
N GLY A 25 29.43 -43.54 7.40
CA GLY A 25 30.79 -43.38 7.90
C GLY A 25 31.28 -41.92 7.89
N HIS A 26 30.88 -41.16 6.87
CA HIS A 26 31.30 -39.76 6.73
C HIS A 26 30.51 -38.80 7.66
N LEU A 27 29.26 -39.10 7.95
CA LEU A 27 28.43 -38.35 8.90
C LEU A 27 28.81 -38.56 10.36
N LYS A 28 29.40 -39.72 10.71
CA LYS A 28 29.96 -39.98 12.07
C LYS A 28 31.28 -39.30 12.35
N ALA A 29 32.09 -38.99 11.32
CA ALA A 29 33.34 -38.27 11.43
C ALA A 29 33.15 -36.75 11.53
N LEU A 30 32.11 -36.19 10.93
CA LEU A 30 31.79 -34.76 11.02
C LEU A 30 30.99 -34.38 12.29
N GLY A 31 30.36 -35.35 12.94
CA GLY A 31 29.50 -35.12 14.12
C GLY A 31 30.19 -34.87 15.45
N LYS A 32 31.55 -34.90 15.53
CA LYS A 32 32.25 -34.65 16.79
C LYS A 32 33.03 -33.33 16.84
N SER A 33 33.13 -32.60 15.73
CA SER A 33 33.82 -31.30 15.68
C SER A 33 32.84 -30.09 15.65
N GLU A 34 31.58 -30.26 15.22
CA GLU A 34 30.63 -29.17 15.11
C GLU A 34 29.66 -29.00 16.29
N THR A 35 29.61 -29.96 17.20
CA THR A 35 28.71 -29.89 18.38
C THR A 35 29.16 -28.89 19.45
N LYS A 36 30.29 -28.22 19.27
CA LYS A 36 30.71 -27.10 20.18
C LYS A 36 30.54 -25.70 19.54
N LYS A 37 30.25 -25.60 18.24
CA LYS A 37 30.01 -24.28 17.58
C LYS A 37 28.53 -23.95 17.28
N SER A 38 27.64 -24.92 17.36
CA SER A 38 26.20 -24.69 17.03
C SER A 38 25.30 -24.48 18.25
N GLN A 39 25.84 -24.39 19.46
CA GLN A 39 25.06 -24.07 20.67
C GLN A 39 24.99 -22.59 21.01
N ASN A 40 25.48 -21.71 20.14
CA ASN A 40 25.34 -20.25 20.27
C ASN A 40 24.39 -19.64 19.27
N TYR A 41 23.38 -20.35 18.74
CA TYR A 41 22.16 -19.70 18.29
C TYR A 41 21.41 -19.29 19.56
N VAL A 42 21.70 -18.09 19.96
CA VAL A 42 21.03 -17.35 21.03
C VAL A 42 19.52 -17.48 20.77
N LYS A 43 18.82 -18.14 21.70
CA LYS A 43 17.38 -17.91 21.87
C LYS A 43 17.20 -16.41 21.78
N ALA A 44 16.47 -15.94 20.77
CA ALA A 44 16.00 -14.57 20.74
C ALA A 44 15.08 -14.43 21.96
N GLU A 45 15.62 -14.05 23.10
CA GLU A 45 14.81 -13.65 24.23
C GLU A 45 13.96 -12.50 23.73
N THR A 46 12.65 -12.67 23.81
CA THR A 46 11.69 -11.65 23.39
C THR A 46 11.93 -10.45 24.30
N VAL A 47 12.58 -9.43 23.76
CA VAL A 47 12.85 -8.18 24.48
C VAL A 47 11.48 -7.52 24.75
N HIS A 48 11.09 -7.50 26.02
CA HIS A 48 9.83 -6.88 26.42
C HIS A 48 10.01 -5.39 26.63
N LEU A 49 9.34 -4.57 25.84
CA LEU A 49 9.41 -3.09 25.89
C LEU A 49 9.19 -2.53 27.31
N ARG A 50 8.33 -3.16 28.13
CA ARG A 50 8.08 -2.75 29.52
C ARG A 50 9.31 -2.81 30.45
N MET A 51 10.38 -3.51 30.05
CA MET A 51 11.63 -3.62 30.79
C MET A 51 12.67 -2.57 30.36
N ILE A 52 12.37 -1.78 29.33
CA ILE A 52 13.29 -0.79 28.78
C ILE A 52 12.76 0.61 29.07
N ASP A 53 13.60 1.44 29.67
CA ASP A 53 13.35 2.86 29.86
C ASP A 53 13.34 3.59 28.51
N LEU A 54 12.25 4.26 28.17
CA LEU A 54 12.07 4.95 26.88
C LEU A 54 13.12 6.04 26.64
N ASN A 55 13.71 6.61 27.69
CA ASN A 55 14.81 7.58 27.53
C ASN A 55 16.05 6.97 26.88
N LEU A 56 16.25 5.66 27.02
CA LEU A 56 17.36 4.97 26.35
C LEU A 56 17.22 5.00 24.82
N PHE A 57 15.99 4.96 24.31
CA PHE A 57 15.73 5.08 22.88
C PHE A 57 15.96 6.50 22.36
N ARG A 58 15.72 7.54 23.17
CA ARG A 58 16.08 8.93 22.79
C ARG A 58 17.59 9.09 22.64
N VAL A 59 18.35 8.50 23.57
CA VAL A 59 19.82 8.46 23.48
C VAL A 59 20.27 7.70 22.24
N PHE A 60 19.67 6.55 21.98
CA PHE A 60 19.96 5.73 20.78
C PHE A 60 19.71 6.50 19.49
N ASP A 61 18.54 7.12 19.32
CA ASP A 61 18.21 7.87 18.10
C ASP A 61 19.15 9.06 17.90
N THR A 62 19.47 9.80 18.97
CA THR A 62 20.45 10.89 18.91
C THR A 62 21.85 10.39 18.51
N MET A 63 22.24 9.22 18.99
CA MET A 63 23.51 8.58 18.60
C MET A 63 23.51 8.09 17.16
N MET A 64 22.37 7.59 16.64
CA MET A 64 22.21 7.22 15.23
C MET A 64 22.44 8.42 14.30
N LEU A 65 21.95 9.59 14.68
CA LEU A 65 22.09 10.83 13.91
C LEU A 65 23.51 11.41 13.95
N HIS A 66 24.12 11.48 15.14
CA HIS A 66 25.32 12.27 15.33
C HIS A 66 26.60 11.45 15.52
N ARG A 67 26.50 10.15 15.78
CA ARG A 67 27.62 9.21 15.93
C ARG A 67 28.71 9.67 16.90
N SER A 68 28.34 10.49 17.88
CA SER A 68 29.25 11.11 18.85
C SER A 68 28.58 11.26 20.21
N VAL A 69 29.16 10.63 21.23
CA VAL A 69 28.71 10.74 22.62
C VAL A 69 28.72 12.19 23.11
N ARG A 70 29.73 12.97 22.72
CA ARG A 70 29.86 14.38 23.11
C ARG A 70 28.74 15.23 22.46
N LYS A 71 28.46 15.04 21.17
CA LYS A 71 27.35 15.74 20.50
C LYS A 71 25.99 15.32 21.06
N ALA A 72 25.78 14.03 21.29
CA ALA A 72 24.55 13.52 21.87
C ALA A 72 24.31 14.09 23.28
N SER A 73 25.35 14.19 24.11
CA SER A 73 25.23 14.79 25.44
C SER A 73 24.82 16.26 25.41
N GLN A 74 25.37 17.04 24.49
CA GLN A 74 25.00 18.44 24.29
C GLN A 74 23.51 18.59 23.86
N ILE A 75 23.08 17.79 22.87
CA ILE A 75 21.71 17.86 22.35
C ILE A 75 20.70 17.45 23.42
N LEU A 76 21.00 16.40 24.16
CA LEU A 76 20.11 15.88 25.20
C LEU A 76 20.23 16.62 26.54
N SER A 77 21.13 17.64 26.64
CA SER A 77 21.39 18.40 27.85
C SER A 77 21.75 17.53 29.07
N VAL A 78 22.56 16.48 28.81
CA VAL A 78 23.06 15.55 29.84
C VAL A 78 24.58 15.46 29.79
N THR A 79 25.20 14.77 30.77
CA THR A 79 26.63 14.55 30.74
C THR A 79 27.04 13.43 29.77
N PRO A 80 28.26 13.44 29.20
CA PRO A 80 28.76 12.33 28.39
C PRO A 80 28.73 11.00 29.08
N SER A 81 28.98 10.97 30.41
CA SER A 81 28.86 9.76 31.23
C SER A 81 27.43 9.23 31.29
N ALA A 82 26.43 10.11 31.39
CA ALA A 82 25.03 9.70 31.37
C ALA A 82 24.64 9.06 30.03
N VAL A 83 25.09 9.61 28.87
CA VAL A 83 24.91 9.00 27.54
C VAL A 83 25.58 7.61 27.50
N SER A 84 26.82 7.47 27.99
CA SER A 84 27.51 6.19 28.00
C SER A 84 26.82 5.15 28.88
N HIS A 85 26.33 5.55 30.05
CA HIS A 85 25.52 4.66 30.91
C HIS A 85 24.20 4.25 30.28
N ALA A 86 23.50 5.17 29.64
CA ALA A 86 22.27 4.87 28.92
C ALA A 86 22.51 3.86 27.79
N LEU A 87 23.57 4.05 26.99
CA LEU A 87 23.95 3.09 25.95
C LEU A 87 24.30 1.72 26.53
N SER A 88 25.03 1.68 27.65
CA SER A 88 25.37 0.42 28.31
C SER A 88 24.11 -0.34 28.77
N ARG A 89 23.14 0.35 29.37
CA ARG A 89 21.86 -0.26 29.75
C ARG A 89 21.08 -0.77 28.54
N LEU A 90 21.05 0.00 27.44
CA LEU A 90 20.36 -0.41 26.23
C LEU A 90 21.02 -1.63 25.56
N ARG A 91 22.37 -1.68 25.53
CA ARG A 91 23.15 -2.85 25.08
C ARG A 91 22.77 -4.11 25.83
N GLN A 92 22.71 -4.03 27.17
CA GLN A 92 22.31 -5.15 28.01
C GLN A 92 20.87 -5.60 27.71
N SER A 93 19.95 -4.66 27.46
CA SER A 93 18.54 -4.97 27.17
C SER A 93 18.34 -5.56 25.77
N ILE A 94 19.11 -5.13 24.78
CA ILE A 94 18.98 -5.56 23.37
C ILE A 94 19.88 -6.77 23.07
N GLY A 95 20.96 -6.97 23.86
CA GLY A 95 21.95 -8.03 23.62
C GLY A 95 22.91 -7.74 22.46
N ASP A 96 23.12 -6.45 22.12
CA ASP A 96 23.99 -6.01 21.03
C ASP A 96 24.78 -4.76 21.43
N GLU A 97 25.99 -4.59 20.90
CA GLU A 97 26.84 -3.42 21.16
C GLU A 97 26.25 -2.10 20.62
N LEU A 98 25.36 -2.16 19.66
CA LEU A 98 24.68 -1.07 18.97
C LEU A 98 25.60 -0.06 18.29
N PHE A 99 26.71 0.33 18.94
CA PHE A 99 27.69 1.27 18.38
C PHE A 99 29.11 0.79 18.73
N ILE A 100 29.98 0.74 17.72
CA ILE A 100 31.37 0.32 17.81
C ILE A 100 32.27 1.54 17.58
N PRO A 101 33.32 1.77 18.40
CA PRO A 101 34.27 2.85 18.14
C PRO A 101 34.99 2.69 16.80
N SER A 102 35.15 3.79 16.06
CA SER A 102 35.91 3.86 14.81
C SER A 102 36.70 5.18 14.73
N GLU A 103 37.59 5.28 13.75
CA GLU A 103 38.36 6.51 13.51
C GLU A 103 37.48 7.73 13.21
N SER A 104 36.30 7.49 12.61
CA SER A 104 35.32 8.52 12.30
C SER A 104 34.24 8.76 13.38
N GLY A 105 34.38 8.16 14.55
CA GLY A 105 33.41 8.24 15.65
C GLY A 105 32.76 6.89 15.96
N MET A 106 31.53 6.89 16.43
CA MET A 106 30.80 5.67 16.78
C MET A 106 30.02 5.16 15.56
N GLN A 107 30.32 3.92 15.11
CA GLN A 107 29.64 3.29 13.98
C GLN A 107 28.51 2.38 14.48
N PRO A 108 27.29 2.47 13.91
CA PRO A 108 26.19 1.60 14.27
C PRO A 108 26.44 0.16 13.79
N THR A 109 26.05 -0.83 14.60
CA THR A 109 26.00 -2.23 14.21
C THR A 109 24.84 -2.48 13.23
N LEU A 110 24.81 -3.65 12.58
CA LEU A 110 23.67 -4.06 11.75
C LEU A 110 22.35 -4.03 12.55
N ARG A 111 22.40 -4.50 13.79
CA ARG A 111 21.25 -4.50 14.69
C ARG A 111 20.76 -3.10 15.02
N ALA A 112 21.65 -2.14 15.22
CA ALA A 112 21.29 -0.75 15.41
C ALA A 112 20.60 -0.16 14.16
N LEU A 113 21.10 -0.49 12.96
CA LEU A 113 20.48 -0.04 11.69
C LEU A 113 19.07 -0.61 11.53
N GLU A 114 18.85 -1.89 11.86
CA GLU A 114 17.52 -2.53 11.83
C GLU A 114 16.53 -1.85 12.79
N LEU A 115 16.98 -1.47 13.98
CA LEU A 115 16.15 -0.84 15.01
C LEU A 115 15.84 0.63 14.72
N ALA A 116 16.72 1.34 14.01
CA ALA A 116 16.68 2.79 13.89
C ALA A 116 15.37 3.35 13.36
N ALA A 117 14.83 2.74 12.30
CA ALA A 117 13.58 3.21 11.71
C ALA A 117 12.38 3.06 12.65
N GLY A 118 12.25 1.89 13.31
CA GLY A 118 11.16 1.62 14.24
C GLY A 118 11.25 2.46 15.51
N VAL A 119 12.46 2.68 16.04
CA VAL A 119 12.67 3.53 17.22
C VAL A 119 12.29 4.98 16.91
N ARG A 120 12.74 5.52 15.78
CA ARG A 120 12.42 6.89 15.37
C ARG A 120 10.93 7.08 15.21
N GLU A 121 10.25 6.20 14.46
CA GLU A 121 8.80 6.25 14.29
C GLU A 121 8.06 6.18 15.64
N GLY A 122 8.52 5.34 16.57
CA GLY A 122 7.95 5.23 17.92
C GLY A 122 8.09 6.53 18.71
N LEU A 123 9.27 7.15 18.70
CA LEU A 123 9.55 8.41 19.41
C LEU A 123 8.74 9.57 18.82
N GLU A 124 8.65 9.68 17.48
CA GLU A 124 7.83 10.68 16.81
C GLU A 124 6.35 10.58 17.21
N LYS A 125 5.81 9.35 17.28
CA LYS A 125 4.42 9.11 17.73
C LYS A 125 4.20 9.53 19.18
N LEU A 126 5.17 9.26 20.07
CA LEU A 126 5.10 9.68 21.46
C LEU A 126 5.16 11.21 21.61
N GLU A 127 6.03 11.86 20.86
CA GLU A 127 6.13 13.33 20.86
C GLU A 127 4.85 13.98 20.35
N LEU A 128 4.26 13.46 19.26
CA LEU A 128 2.96 13.91 18.75
C LEU A 128 1.86 13.74 19.79
N ALA A 129 1.83 12.61 20.51
CA ALA A 129 0.84 12.37 21.55
C ALA A 129 0.99 13.30 22.76
N LEU A 130 2.20 13.70 23.08
CA LEU A 130 2.48 14.58 24.25
C LEU A 130 2.34 16.06 23.91
N THR A 131 2.75 16.46 22.71
CA THR A 131 2.80 17.90 22.40
C THR A 131 1.47 18.48 21.98
N GLY A 132 0.54 17.65 21.45
CA GLY A 132 -0.77 18.14 21.00
C GLY A 132 -0.71 19.40 20.11
N LYS A 133 0.46 19.76 19.60
CA LYS A 133 0.77 21.08 19.03
C LYS A 133 0.94 21.00 17.51
N GLU A 134 0.16 21.79 16.89
CA GLU A 134 0.36 23.03 16.13
C GLU A 134 1.80 23.32 15.64
N SER A 135 2.52 22.36 15.10
CA SER A 135 3.64 22.73 14.25
C SER A 135 3.12 22.95 12.84
N LEU A 136 3.22 24.17 12.35
CA LEU A 136 2.93 24.52 10.98
C LEU A 136 3.68 23.56 10.03
N PRO A 137 3.06 23.12 8.95
CA PRO A 137 3.54 22.02 8.08
C PRO A 137 4.92 22.20 7.48
N THR A 138 5.40 23.45 7.37
CA THR A 138 6.67 23.82 6.73
C THR A 138 7.91 23.29 7.45
N GLU A 139 7.85 23.00 8.75
CA GLU A 139 8.98 22.49 9.53
C GLU A 139 8.81 21.05 9.98
N THR A 140 7.65 20.44 9.71
CA THR A 140 7.30 19.12 10.24
C THR A 140 7.87 18.01 9.39
N LEU A 141 8.73 17.19 9.96
CA LEU A 141 9.11 15.88 9.45
C LEU A 141 7.97 14.88 9.74
N ARG A 142 6.90 14.92 8.98
CA ARG A 142 5.76 14.02 9.16
C ARG A 142 5.57 13.12 7.94
N THR A 143 5.31 11.85 8.19
CA THR A 143 4.89 10.89 7.17
C THR A 143 3.40 10.65 7.29
N PHE A 144 2.63 11.02 6.28
CA PHE A 144 1.21 10.67 6.18
C PHE A 144 1.04 9.36 5.43
N ARG A 145 0.20 8.48 5.98
CA ARG A 145 -0.15 7.18 5.40
C ARG A 145 -1.49 7.31 4.71
N ILE A 146 -1.48 7.17 3.39
CA ILE A 146 -2.67 7.32 2.56
C ILE A 146 -3.04 5.97 1.97
N GLY A 147 -4.25 5.49 2.28
CA GLY A 147 -4.86 4.39 1.56
C GLY A 147 -5.48 4.92 0.26
N ALA A 148 -5.06 4.41 -0.90
CA ALA A 148 -5.54 4.90 -2.17
C ALA A 148 -5.68 3.77 -3.19
N SER A 149 -6.67 3.91 -4.11
CA SER A 149 -6.71 3.09 -5.32
C SER A 149 -5.63 3.55 -6.31
N ASP A 150 -5.37 2.74 -7.32
CA ASP A 150 -4.52 3.14 -8.45
C ASP A 150 -5.06 4.40 -9.16
N TYR A 151 -6.38 4.53 -9.32
CA TYR A 151 -7.02 5.75 -9.82
C TYR A 151 -6.58 6.98 -9.00
N ALA A 152 -6.76 6.95 -7.69
CA ALA A 152 -6.39 8.07 -6.83
C ALA A 152 -4.88 8.36 -6.87
N SER A 153 -4.06 7.30 -6.95
CA SER A 153 -2.60 7.41 -7.05
C SER A 153 -2.14 8.06 -8.36
N MET A 154 -2.86 7.84 -9.47
CA MET A 154 -2.51 8.37 -10.79
C MET A 154 -3.11 9.73 -11.06
N VAL A 155 -4.34 10.01 -10.58
CA VAL A 155 -5.11 11.20 -10.94
C VAL A 155 -5.05 12.27 -9.84
N ILE A 156 -5.11 11.89 -8.58
CA ILE A 156 -5.27 12.82 -7.46
C ILE A 156 -3.94 13.16 -6.79
N LEU A 157 -3.20 12.14 -6.36
CA LEU A 157 -2.00 12.33 -5.56
C LEU A 157 -0.87 13.11 -6.25
N PRO A 158 -0.67 13.06 -7.58
CA PRO A 158 0.36 13.88 -8.23
C PRO A 158 0.17 15.38 -8.04
N SER A 159 -1.08 15.87 -8.10
CA SER A 159 -1.40 17.28 -7.84
C SER A 159 -1.13 17.68 -6.38
N LEU A 160 -1.47 16.79 -5.44
CA LEU A 160 -1.11 16.99 -4.04
C LEU A 160 0.41 17.08 -3.85
N VAL A 161 1.18 16.13 -4.42
CA VAL A 161 2.65 16.15 -4.31
C VAL A 161 3.25 17.41 -4.89
N LYS A 162 2.74 17.90 -6.03
CA LYS A 162 3.15 19.17 -6.63
C LYS A 162 2.94 20.36 -5.70
N ARG A 163 1.84 20.37 -4.92
CA ARG A 163 1.58 21.41 -3.90
C ARG A 163 2.50 21.26 -2.70
N LEU A 164 2.59 20.06 -2.14
CA LEU A 164 3.42 19.77 -0.96
C LEU A 164 4.90 20.11 -1.19
N ALA A 165 5.40 19.90 -2.40
CA ALA A 165 6.77 20.30 -2.76
C ALA A 165 7.06 21.78 -2.53
N LYS A 166 6.02 22.64 -2.53
CA LYS A 166 6.15 24.09 -2.28
C LYS A 166 5.78 24.47 -0.85
N SER A 167 4.70 23.91 -0.31
CA SER A 167 4.15 24.31 0.99
C SER A 167 4.78 23.54 2.17
N ALA A 168 5.22 22.31 1.96
CA ALA A 168 5.74 21.44 3.02
C ALA A 168 6.75 20.41 2.48
N PRO A 169 7.94 20.81 2.03
CA PRO A 169 8.90 19.92 1.36
C PRO A 169 9.43 18.79 2.24
N ASN A 170 9.29 18.90 3.55
CA ASN A 170 9.71 17.88 4.53
C ASN A 170 8.64 16.84 4.86
N VAL A 171 7.42 17.01 4.33
CA VAL A 171 6.35 16.03 4.49
C VAL A 171 6.56 14.86 3.53
N SER A 172 6.38 13.65 4.04
CA SER A 172 6.44 12.41 3.25
C SER A 172 5.06 11.79 3.13
N LEU A 173 4.73 11.23 1.97
CA LEU A 173 3.52 10.43 1.77
C LEU A 173 3.90 8.96 1.62
N ARG A 174 3.27 8.10 2.41
CA ARG A 174 3.33 6.65 2.23
C ARG A 174 1.99 6.16 1.71
N VAL A 175 1.94 5.84 0.44
CA VAL A 175 0.72 5.37 -0.22
C VAL A 175 0.68 3.85 -0.18
N SER A 176 -0.44 3.30 0.25
CA SER A 176 -0.70 1.86 0.23
C SER A 176 -1.98 1.58 -0.53
N SER A 177 -2.04 0.41 -1.18
CA SER A 177 -3.27 -0.01 -1.84
C SER A 177 -4.39 -0.14 -0.80
N SER A 178 -5.43 0.64 -0.98
CA SER A 178 -6.63 0.58 -0.17
C SER A 178 -7.50 -0.56 -0.68
N ASN A 179 -7.53 -1.66 0.08
CA ASN A 179 -8.54 -2.68 -0.09
C ASN A 179 -9.80 -2.23 0.67
N ARG A 180 -10.94 -2.15 0.00
CA ARG A 180 -12.24 -1.77 0.58
C ARG A 180 -12.58 -2.52 1.85
N ARG A 181 -12.18 -3.79 1.96
CA ARG A 181 -12.44 -4.67 3.10
C ARG A 181 -11.80 -4.21 4.41
N ASN A 182 -10.73 -3.41 4.34
CA ASN A 182 -9.94 -3.05 5.51
C ASN A 182 -9.89 -1.55 5.79
N VAL A 183 -10.62 -0.72 5.04
CA VAL A 183 -10.54 0.74 5.14
C VAL A 183 -10.78 1.23 6.57
N VAL A 184 -11.89 0.82 7.19
CA VAL A 184 -12.22 1.24 8.54
C VAL A 184 -11.16 0.79 9.52
N ARG A 185 -10.77 -0.49 9.49
CA ARG A 185 -9.72 -1.00 10.36
C ARG A 185 -8.36 -0.33 10.13
N GLN A 186 -8.06 0.07 8.90
CA GLN A 186 -6.83 0.81 8.61
C GLN A 186 -6.84 2.19 9.27
N LEU A 187 -7.99 2.89 9.25
CA LEU A 187 -8.17 4.18 9.90
C LEU A 187 -8.19 4.03 11.43
N GLU A 188 -9.02 3.16 11.98
CA GLU A 188 -9.14 2.92 13.42
C GLU A 188 -7.83 2.50 14.08
N ASN A 189 -7.02 1.68 13.40
CA ASN A 189 -5.73 1.21 13.91
C ASN A 189 -4.55 2.13 13.55
N GLY A 190 -4.79 3.29 12.96
CA GLY A 190 -3.76 4.25 12.54
C GLY A 190 -2.78 3.69 11.50
N ARG A 191 -3.18 2.66 10.74
CA ARG A 191 -2.38 2.14 9.61
C ARG A 191 -2.51 3.04 8.38
N ALA A 192 -3.62 3.77 8.27
CA ALA A 192 -3.81 4.88 7.36
C ALA A 192 -4.32 6.08 8.15
N ASP A 193 -3.79 7.25 7.86
CA ASP A 193 -4.26 8.52 8.41
C ASP A 193 -5.45 9.02 7.59
N LEU A 194 -5.46 8.70 6.28
CA LEU A 194 -6.48 9.10 5.32
C LEU A 194 -6.66 8.02 4.25
N VAL A 195 -7.88 7.84 3.75
CA VAL A 195 -8.17 6.94 2.63
C VAL A 195 -8.94 7.69 1.55
N ILE A 196 -8.53 7.49 0.28
CA ILE A 196 -9.17 8.09 -0.90
C ILE A 196 -9.84 7.01 -1.73
N GLY A 197 -11.13 7.19 -2.00
CA GLY A 197 -11.89 6.24 -2.79
C GLY A 197 -13.35 6.65 -2.98
N SER A 198 -14.18 5.70 -3.37
CA SER A 198 -15.63 5.87 -3.45
C SER A 198 -16.31 4.89 -2.51
N PHE A 199 -17.22 5.39 -1.67
CA PHE A 199 -17.81 4.63 -0.58
C PHE A 199 -19.32 4.85 -0.53
N ASN A 200 -20.09 3.79 -0.28
CA ASN A 200 -21.55 3.87 -0.19
C ASN A 200 -22.00 4.16 1.25
N LYS A 201 -21.82 3.19 2.14
CA LYS A 201 -22.17 3.30 3.56
C LYS A 201 -20.90 3.29 4.41
N LEU A 202 -20.85 4.12 5.40
CA LEU A 202 -19.76 4.23 6.35
C LEU A 202 -20.30 4.02 7.76
N PRO A 203 -19.57 3.34 8.66
CA PRO A 203 -19.95 3.26 10.06
C PRO A 203 -19.87 4.62 10.74
N ALA A 204 -20.53 4.73 11.90
CA ALA A 204 -20.34 5.86 12.79
C ALA A 204 -18.86 5.96 13.17
N GLY A 205 -18.34 7.20 13.26
CA GLY A 205 -16.94 7.40 13.62
C GLY A 205 -15.99 7.65 12.44
N ILE A 206 -16.43 7.43 11.22
CA ILE A 206 -15.65 7.80 10.03
C ILE A 206 -16.15 9.12 9.46
N ARG A 207 -15.25 10.09 9.35
CA ARG A 207 -15.46 11.34 8.65
C ARG A 207 -15.30 11.15 7.14
N ARG A 208 -16.04 11.93 6.38
CA ARG A 208 -15.96 11.93 4.91
C ARG A 208 -16.02 13.34 4.36
N SER A 209 -15.26 13.59 3.32
CA SER A 209 -15.33 14.80 2.52
C SER A 209 -15.20 14.45 1.05
N ARG A 210 -16.05 15.02 0.21
CA ARG A 210 -16.00 14.80 -1.23
C ARG A 210 -14.86 15.61 -1.83
N LEU A 211 -14.01 14.94 -2.62
CA LEU A 211 -12.94 15.56 -3.40
C LEU A 211 -13.44 16.01 -4.77
N LEU A 212 -13.98 15.07 -5.54
CA LEU A 212 -14.46 15.36 -6.89
C LEU A 212 -15.58 14.40 -7.28
N ARG A 213 -16.27 14.76 -8.35
CA ARG A 213 -17.20 13.87 -9.03
C ARG A 213 -16.56 13.39 -10.33
N GLU A 214 -16.60 12.09 -10.57
CA GLU A 214 -16.02 11.43 -11.73
C GLU A 214 -17.12 10.84 -12.60
N ASP A 215 -16.98 10.98 -13.91
CA ASP A 215 -17.80 10.30 -14.92
C ASP A 215 -16.93 9.34 -15.75
N GLU A 216 -17.52 8.72 -16.76
CA GLU A 216 -16.84 7.70 -17.55
C GLU A 216 -16.84 8.02 -19.04
N VAL A 217 -15.85 7.43 -19.70
CA VAL A 217 -15.73 7.43 -21.17
C VAL A 217 -15.31 6.05 -21.65
N ILE A 218 -15.60 5.77 -22.90
CA ILE A 218 -15.05 4.62 -23.60
C ILE A 218 -13.64 4.96 -24.06
N ALA A 219 -12.69 4.08 -23.78
CA ALA A 219 -11.33 4.13 -24.28
C ALA A 219 -11.09 2.97 -25.26
N VAL A 220 -10.47 3.27 -26.39
CA VAL A 220 -10.09 2.33 -27.44
C VAL A 220 -8.77 2.75 -28.03
N ARG A 221 -8.09 1.88 -28.79
CA ARG A 221 -6.90 2.30 -29.55
C ARG A 221 -7.23 3.34 -30.62
N THR A 222 -6.26 4.14 -31.00
CA THR A 222 -6.37 5.02 -32.17
C THR A 222 -6.68 4.19 -33.43
N GLY A 223 -7.65 4.64 -34.22
CA GLY A 223 -8.07 3.94 -35.44
C GLY A 223 -8.96 2.71 -35.22
N HIS A 224 -9.48 2.53 -34.00
CA HIS A 224 -10.43 1.47 -33.68
C HIS A 224 -11.72 1.61 -34.53
N PRO A 225 -12.39 0.51 -34.94
CA PRO A 225 -13.61 0.58 -35.75
C PRO A 225 -14.74 1.41 -35.13
N LEU A 226 -14.84 1.47 -33.79
CA LEU A 226 -15.83 2.31 -33.07
C LEU A 226 -15.63 3.82 -33.30
N THR A 227 -14.42 4.27 -33.70
CA THR A 227 -14.20 5.70 -33.99
C THR A 227 -14.84 6.16 -35.30
N ARG A 228 -15.31 5.22 -36.10
CA ARG A 228 -15.99 5.51 -37.38
C ARG A 228 -17.51 5.58 -37.17
N GLY A 229 -18.07 6.77 -37.13
CA GLY A 229 -19.48 7.01 -36.96
C GLY A 229 -19.95 7.05 -35.52
N LYS A 230 -21.26 7.02 -35.31
CA LYS A 230 -21.87 7.13 -33.98
C LYS A 230 -21.68 5.84 -33.18
N VAL A 231 -21.25 5.95 -31.93
CA VAL A 231 -21.23 4.85 -31.00
C VAL A 231 -22.67 4.51 -30.59
N SER A 232 -23.06 3.25 -30.73
CA SER A 232 -24.32 2.73 -30.21
C SER A 232 -24.04 1.57 -29.26
N LYS A 233 -25.05 1.18 -28.48
CA LYS A 233 -24.90 0.07 -27.52
C LYS A 233 -24.62 -1.24 -28.22
N GLU A 234 -25.32 -1.47 -29.33
CA GLU A 234 -25.21 -2.67 -30.17
C GLU A 234 -23.76 -2.79 -30.69
N ARG A 235 -23.23 -1.70 -31.25
CA ARG A 235 -21.85 -1.67 -31.75
C ARG A 235 -20.82 -1.84 -30.63
N LEU A 236 -21.08 -1.30 -29.43
CA LEU A 236 -20.17 -1.40 -28.31
C LEU A 236 -19.97 -2.84 -27.85
N VAL A 237 -21.04 -3.64 -27.82
CA VAL A 237 -21.00 -5.04 -27.36
C VAL A 237 -20.44 -6.02 -28.40
N GLU A 238 -20.27 -5.59 -29.66
CA GLU A 238 -19.58 -6.39 -30.69
C GLU A 238 -18.10 -6.62 -30.37
N PHE A 239 -17.49 -5.72 -29.56
CA PHE A 239 -16.07 -5.77 -29.23
C PHE A 239 -15.83 -6.40 -27.86
N PRO A 240 -14.75 -7.20 -27.75
CA PRO A 240 -14.35 -7.75 -26.46
C PRO A 240 -13.89 -6.63 -25.51
N GLN A 241 -14.14 -6.82 -24.23
CA GLN A 241 -13.92 -5.78 -23.23
C GLN A 241 -12.78 -6.12 -22.27
N VAL A 242 -12.03 -5.09 -21.88
CA VAL A 242 -11.13 -5.12 -20.72
C VAL A 242 -11.90 -4.57 -19.53
N VAL A 243 -12.01 -5.38 -18.51
CA VAL A 243 -12.78 -5.10 -17.30
C VAL A 243 -11.82 -4.91 -16.12
N VAL A 244 -12.05 -3.87 -15.32
CA VAL A 244 -11.25 -3.65 -14.10
C VAL A 244 -12.01 -4.20 -12.90
N GLU A 245 -11.47 -5.24 -12.29
CA GLU A 245 -11.97 -5.85 -11.06
C GLU A 245 -10.96 -5.64 -9.93
N PRO A 246 -11.08 -4.56 -9.12
CA PRO A 246 -10.17 -4.34 -8.01
C PRO A 246 -10.19 -5.50 -7.01
N ALA A 247 -9.03 -5.86 -6.46
CA ALA A 247 -8.91 -6.93 -5.48
C ALA A 247 -9.88 -6.68 -4.30
N GLY A 248 -10.59 -7.74 -3.89
CA GLY A 248 -11.57 -7.66 -2.80
C GLY A 248 -13.03 -7.51 -3.25
N THR A 249 -13.34 -7.55 -4.54
CA THR A 249 -14.72 -7.48 -5.06
C THR A 249 -15.43 -8.84 -5.13
N LYS A 250 -14.77 -9.94 -4.76
CA LYS A 250 -15.42 -11.27 -4.78
C LYS A 250 -16.48 -11.39 -3.70
N GLU A 251 -17.61 -11.90 -4.15
CA GLU A 251 -18.83 -12.25 -3.41
C GLU A 251 -18.52 -13.10 -2.16
N ASN A 252 -19.28 -12.92 -1.08
CA ASN A 252 -19.41 -13.80 0.08
C ASN A 252 -18.42 -13.71 1.25
N GLU A 253 -17.70 -12.61 1.47
CA GLU A 253 -17.17 -12.40 2.81
C GLU A 253 -17.87 -11.21 3.49
N PRO A 254 -18.26 -11.33 4.76
CA PRO A 254 -18.93 -10.24 5.48
C PRO A 254 -17.97 -9.09 5.68
N ASP A 255 -18.04 -8.13 4.77
CA ASP A 255 -17.40 -6.85 4.90
C ASP A 255 -18.26 -5.98 5.80
N GLY A 256 -17.67 -5.34 6.80
CA GLY A 256 -18.34 -4.38 7.64
C GLY A 256 -18.94 -3.17 6.90
N PHE A 257 -19.04 -3.23 5.56
CA PHE A 257 -19.57 -2.19 4.67
C PHE A 257 -20.71 -2.64 3.76
N THR A 258 -21.01 -3.93 3.70
CA THR A 258 -22.04 -4.47 2.80
C THR A 258 -23.10 -5.24 3.56
N GLU A 259 -23.85 -4.59 4.45
CA GLU A 259 -25.22 -5.04 4.65
C GLU A 259 -26.10 -4.44 3.56
N GLY A 260 -26.37 -5.23 2.55
CA GLY A 260 -27.54 -5.12 1.69
C GLY A 260 -27.48 -4.17 0.50
N GLN A 261 -26.41 -4.08 -0.24
CA GLN A 261 -26.48 -3.87 -1.69
C GLN A 261 -25.11 -4.13 -2.32
N GLU A 262 -25.06 -5.18 -3.09
CA GLU A 262 -24.01 -5.52 -4.04
C GLU A 262 -23.77 -4.37 -5.00
N VAL A 263 -22.80 -3.54 -4.68
CA VAL A 263 -22.09 -2.80 -5.69
C VAL A 263 -20.72 -3.46 -5.78
N GLY A 264 -20.73 -4.72 -6.17
CA GLY A 264 -19.63 -5.25 -6.93
C GLY A 264 -19.47 -4.29 -8.08
N ARG A 265 -18.34 -3.60 -8.20
CA ARG A 265 -17.93 -2.95 -9.42
C ARG A 265 -17.59 -4.04 -10.45
N ARG A 266 -18.53 -4.89 -10.76
CA ARG A 266 -18.63 -5.41 -12.11
C ARG A 266 -19.01 -4.22 -12.94
N VAL A 267 -17.99 -3.70 -13.51
CA VAL A 267 -17.97 -2.77 -14.62
C VAL A 267 -19.31 -2.15 -14.92
N TRP A 268 -19.33 -0.90 -14.82
CA TRP A 268 -20.39 0.03 -15.13
C TRP A 268 -21.08 -0.27 -16.46
N ILE A 269 -20.37 -0.82 -17.45
CA ILE A 269 -20.94 -1.33 -18.68
C ILE A 269 -21.94 -2.48 -18.41
N GLU A 270 -21.59 -3.49 -17.61
CA GLU A 270 -22.52 -4.60 -17.35
C GLU A 270 -23.76 -4.11 -16.62
N ARG A 271 -23.62 -3.18 -15.69
CA ARG A 271 -24.77 -2.62 -14.98
C ARG A 271 -25.61 -1.73 -15.87
N ALA A 272 -25.02 -0.85 -16.65
CA ALA A 272 -25.75 -0.01 -17.60
C ALA A 272 -26.43 -0.84 -18.70
N LEU A 273 -25.82 -1.94 -19.13
CA LEU A 273 -26.42 -2.90 -20.04
C LEU A 273 -27.48 -3.77 -19.36
N HIS A 274 -27.31 -4.14 -18.10
CA HIS A 274 -28.29 -4.91 -17.35
C HIS A 274 -29.55 -4.10 -16.99
N GLU A 275 -29.42 -2.84 -16.61
CA GLU A 275 -30.55 -1.93 -16.38
C GLU A 275 -31.31 -1.62 -17.69
N PHE A 276 -30.68 -1.84 -18.85
CA PHE A 276 -31.27 -1.71 -20.15
C PHE A 276 -32.05 -2.96 -20.60
N GLN A 277 -31.88 -4.09 -19.91
CA GLN A 277 -32.45 -5.40 -20.28
C GLN A 277 -33.76 -5.76 -19.58
N GLU A 278 -34.55 -4.81 -19.16
CA GLU A 278 -35.96 -5.16 -18.88
C GLU A 278 -36.66 -5.62 -20.18
N GLY A 279 -36.30 -6.80 -20.64
CA GLY A 279 -37.10 -7.59 -21.56
C GLY A 279 -36.49 -8.14 -22.84
N LYS A 280 -35.24 -7.91 -23.25
CA LYS A 280 -34.75 -8.51 -24.51
C LYS A 280 -33.23 -8.74 -24.49
N VAL A 281 -32.88 -10.04 -24.58
CA VAL A 281 -31.60 -10.62 -25.06
C VAL A 281 -30.30 -10.18 -24.44
N ASP A 282 -29.46 -11.17 -24.10
CA ASP A 282 -28.09 -11.13 -23.60
C ASP A 282 -27.12 -10.24 -24.41
N LEU A 283 -27.27 -8.93 -24.33
CA LEU A 283 -26.29 -7.96 -24.81
C LEU A 283 -25.24 -7.71 -23.71
N VAL A 284 -24.69 -8.79 -23.16
CA VAL A 284 -23.54 -8.70 -22.26
C VAL A 284 -22.30 -8.66 -23.15
N GLY A 285 -21.64 -7.51 -23.19
CA GLY A 285 -20.34 -7.42 -23.83
C GLY A 285 -19.41 -8.47 -23.22
N ARG A 286 -18.73 -9.24 -24.06
CA ARG A 286 -17.82 -10.30 -23.61
C ARG A 286 -16.65 -9.68 -22.85
N ALA A 287 -16.60 -9.85 -21.54
CA ALA A 287 -15.38 -9.60 -20.76
C ALA A 287 -14.30 -10.59 -21.23
N ALA A 288 -13.35 -10.11 -22.03
CA ALA A 288 -12.27 -10.95 -22.55
C ALA A 288 -11.08 -10.99 -21.60
N VAL A 289 -10.86 -9.90 -20.87
CA VAL A 289 -9.77 -9.76 -19.90
C VAL A 289 -10.29 -9.02 -18.68
N CYS A 290 -10.04 -9.57 -17.49
CA CYS A 290 -10.25 -8.91 -16.21
C CYS A 290 -8.90 -8.54 -15.61
N VAL A 291 -8.70 -7.27 -15.24
CA VAL A 291 -7.47 -6.76 -14.63
C VAL A 291 -7.74 -6.16 -13.24
N PRO A 292 -6.78 -6.24 -12.31
CA PRO A 292 -7.02 -5.80 -10.94
C PRO A 292 -6.95 -4.26 -10.74
N ASN A 293 -6.48 -3.52 -11.74
CA ASN A 293 -6.26 -2.08 -11.65
C ASN A 293 -6.42 -1.39 -13.01
N PHE A 294 -6.72 -0.11 -12.98
CA PHE A 294 -6.89 0.71 -14.18
C PHE A 294 -5.59 0.91 -14.97
N ALA A 295 -4.46 0.96 -14.27
CA ALA A 295 -3.14 1.18 -14.90
C ALA A 295 -2.81 0.08 -15.93
N SER A 296 -3.36 -1.12 -15.76
CA SER A 296 -3.12 -2.26 -16.64
C SER A 296 -3.93 -2.21 -17.95
N VAL A 297 -4.90 -1.32 -18.10
CA VAL A 297 -5.85 -1.35 -19.24
C VAL A 297 -5.21 -0.89 -20.55
N ALA A 298 -4.47 0.21 -20.55
CA ALA A 298 -3.95 0.83 -21.77
C ALA A 298 -3.15 -0.12 -22.68
N PRO A 299 -2.26 -1.00 -22.18
CA PRO A 299 -1.54 -1.96 -23.03
C PRO A 299 -2.45 -2.92 -23.79
N PHE A 300 -3.56 -3.37 -23.19
CA PHE A 300 -4.51 -4.25 -23.88
C PHE A 300 -5.23 -3.51 -25.00
N LEU A 301 -5.65 -2.27 -24.77
CA LEU A 301 -6.32 -1.47 -25.78
C LEU A 301 -5.40 -1.17 -26.96
N GLN A 302 -4.12 -0.86 -26.72
CA GLN A 302 -3.17 -0.54 -27.79
C GLN A 302 -2.94 -1.67 -28.79
N LEU A 303 -3.00 -2.92 -28.33
CA LEU A 303 -2.63 -4.11 -29.10
C LEU A 303 -3.82 -4.89 -29.63
N SER A 304 -5.06 -4.39 -29.44
CA SER A 304 -6.27 -5.13 -29.81
C SER A 304 -7.45 -4.21 -30.12
N ASP A 305 -8.52 -4.79 -30.65
CA ASP A 305 -9.82 -4.14 -30.78
C ASP A 305 -10.69 -4.31 -29.53
N MET A 306 -10.06 -4.36 -28.35
CA MET A 306 -10.78 -4.34 -27.10
C MET A 306 -11.23 -2.93 -26.73
N VAL A 307 -12.28 -2.88 -25.94
CA VAL A 307 -12.88 -1.65 -25.43
C VAL A 307 -12.80 -1.65 -23.92
N ALA A 308 -12.59 -0.50 -23.32
CA ALA A 308 -12.71 -0.33 -21.86
C ALA A 308 -13.53 0.91 -21.54
N THR A 309 -14.32 0.85 -20.48
CA THR A 309 -14.90 2.04 -19.86
C THR A 309 -14.01 2.45 -18.70
N LEU A 310 -13.55 3.69 -18.73
CA LEU A 310 -12.61 4.24 -17.76
C LEU A 310 -13.14 5.52 -17.14
N PRO A 311 -12.77 5.84 -15.90
CA PRO A 311 -12.94 7.18 -15.35
C PRO A 311 -12.34 8.22 -16.30
N ARG A 312 -13.09 9.28 -16.61
CA ARG A 312 -12.72 10.25 -17.65
C ARG A 312 -11.35 10.87 -17.45
N ARG A 313 -11.03 11.32 -16.22
CA ARG A 313 -9.73 11.94 -15.95
C ARG A 313 -8.58 10.95 -16.14
N LEU A 314 -8.76 9.71 -15.72
CA LEU A 314 -7.77 8.65 -15.95
C LEU A 314 -7.61 8.36 -17.45
N ALA A 315 -8.72 8.30 -18.19
CA ALA A 315 -8.72 8.08 -19.64
C ALA A 315 -8.01 9.22 -20.38
N LEU A 316 -8.25 10.47 -19.99
CA LEU A 316 -7.54 11.64 -20.52
C LEU A 316 -6.04 11.56 -20.26
N TRP A 317 -5.65 11.22 -19.01
CA TRP A 317 -4.25 11.01 -18.69
C TRP A 317 -3.63 9.89 -19.54
N ALA A 318 -4.31 8.76 -19.66
CA ALA A 318 -3.83 7.63 -20.46
C ALA A 318 -3.71 7.98 -21.95
N ALA A 319 -4.66 8.71 -22.52
CA ALA A 319 -4.63 9.14 -23.92
C ALA A 319 -3.53 10.17 -24.21
N ALA A 320 -3.09 10.95 -23.21
CA ALA A 320 -1.94 11.83 -23.34
C ALA A 320 -0.59 11.08 -23.40
N HIS A 321 -0.56 9.81 -22.95
CA HIS A 321 0.67 9.01 -22.86
C HIS A 321 0.66 7.75 -23.76
N ALA A 322 -0.48 7.46 -24.39
CA ALA A 322 -0.68 6.27 -25.20
C ALA A 322 -1.60 6.61 -26.41
N PRO A 323 -1.45 5.92 -27.56
CA PRO A 323 -2.27 6.15 -28.74
C PRO A 323 -3.71 5.62 -28.54
N LEU A 324 -4.46 6.26 -27.67
CA LEU A 324 -5.86 5.95 -27.38
C LEU A 324 -6.78 7.03 -27.92
N ALA A 325 -7.99 6.63 -28.30
CA ALA A 325 -9.12 7.47 -28.64
C ALA A 325 -10.19 7.33 -27.57
N LEU A 326 -10.76 8.45 -27.15
CA LEU A 326 -11.84 8.51 -26.17
C LEU A 326 -13.16 8.79 -26.88
N LEU A 327 -14.19 8.05 -26.50
CA LEU A 327 -15.50 8.13 -27.10
C LEU A 327 -16.55 8.30 -25.98
N ASP A 328 -17.58 9.08 -26.25
CA ASP A 328 -18.69 9.23 -25.31
C ASP A 328 -19.52 7.95 -25.23
N LEU A 329 -20.06 7.70 -24.04
CA LEU A 329 -20.95 6.58 -23.80
C LEU A 329 -22.25 6.75 -24.58
N PRO A 330 -22.81 5.68 -25.18
CA PRO A 330 -24.10 5.72 -25.86
C PRO A 330 -25.31 5.69 -24.90
N TYR A 331 -25.07 5.95 -23.62
CA TYR A 331 -26.04 6.00 -22.52
C TYR A 331 -25.58 7.01 -21.46
N ALA A 332 -26.47 7.34 -20.52
CA ALA A 332 -26.13 8.26 -19.44
C ALA A 332 -24.98 7.68 -18.57
N SER A 333 -23.90 8.43 -18.46
CA SER A 333 -22.79 8.05 -17.56
C SER A 333 -23.26 8.05 -16.12
N MET A 334 -22.86 7.04 -15.38
CA MET A 334 -22.96 7.07 -13.93
C MET A 334 -21.84 7.95 -13.37
N THR A 335 -22.21 8.88 -12.51
CA THR A 335 -21.24 9.69 -11.80
C THR A 335 -20.94 9.09 -10.43
N VAL A 336 -19.68 9.14 -10.03
CA VAL A 336 -19.20 8.65 -8.74
C VAL A 336 -18.52 9.77 -7.98
N ASP A 337 -18.90 9.92 -6.75
CA ASP A 337 -18.18 10.80 -5.84
C ASP A 337 -16.89 10.08 -5.37
N ILE A 338 -15.76 10.72 -5.59
CA ILE A 338 -14.48 10.34 -5.01
C ILE A 338 -14.31 11.16 -3.75
N GLU A 339 -14.07 10.46 -2.65
CA GLU A 339 -14.08 11.01 -1.31
C GLU A 339 -12.80 10.67 -0.57
N MET A 340 -12.47 11.47 0.41
CA MET A 340 -11.48 11.17 1.42
C MET A 340 -12.15 10.84 2.74
N LEU A 341 -11.59 9.86 3.45
CA LEU A 341 -12.07 9.36 4.74
C LEU A 341 -10.98 9.46 5.78
N TRP A 342 -11.35 9.77 7.02
CA TRP A 342 -10.48 9.70 8.19
C TRP A 342 -11.28 9.31 9.44
N ASP A 343 -10.61 8.87 10.48
CA ASP A 343 -11.24 8.57 11.77
C ASP A 343 -11.62 9.85 12.50
N GLN A 344 -12.80 9.90 13.13
CA GLN A 344 -13.26 11.07 13.88
C GLN A 344 -12.34 11.43 15.07
N GLY A 345 -11.61 10.45 15.63
CA GLY A 345 -10.64 10.69 16.68
C GLY A 345 -9.48 11.59 16.23
N ALA A 346 -9.26 11.68 14.90
CA ALA A 346 -8.27 12.56 14.32
C ALA A 346 -8.80 13.96 13.94
N ASP A 347 -10.02 14.32 14.29
CA ASP A 347 -10.58 15.66 14.02
C ASP A 347 -9.76 16.78 14.66
N GLN A 348 -9.07 16.50 15.78
CA GLN A 348 -8.19 17.45 16.45
C GLN A 348 -6.73 17.40 15.98
N ASP A 349 -6.38 16.49 15.05
CA ASP A 349 -5.07 16.43 14.45
C ASP A 349 -4.92 17.51 13.38
N GLN A 350 -4.31 18.63 13.74
CA GLN A 350 -4.15 19.79 12.88
C GLN A 350 -3.33 19.49 11.62
N GLY A 351 -2.35 18.59 11.71
CA GLY A 351 -1.58 18.15 10.56
C GLY A 351 -2.43 17.37 9.56
N LEU A 352 -3.34 16.51 10.05
CA LEU A 352 -4.29 15.82 9.17
C LEU A 352 -5.29 16.79 8.56
N GLN A 353 -5.85 17.72 9.35
CA GLN A 353 -6.80 18.73 8.84
C GLN A 353 -6.14 19.64 7.80
N TRP A 354 -4.89 19.99 8.00
CA TRP A 354 -4.11 20.70 7.00
C TRP A 354 -3.92 19.87 5.71
N LEU A 355 -3.57 18.57 5.81
CA LEU A 355 -3.47 17.69 4.64
C LEU A 355 -4.79 17.57 3.89
N VAL A 356 -5.90 17.48 4.61
CA VAL A 356 -7.27 17.47 4.07
C VAL A 356 -7.54 18.75 3.28
N SER A 357 -7.12 19.91 3.77
CA SER A 357 -7.20 21.20 3.07
C SER A 357 -6.33 21.23 1.81
N GLU A 358 -5.05 20.85 1.92
CA GLU A 358 -4.14 20.78 0.78
C GLU A 358 -4.65 19.84 -0.33
N LEU A 359 -5.20 18.69 0.08
CA LEU A 359 -5.79 17.72 -0.86
C LEU A 359 -7.02 18.31 -1.55
N THR A 360 -7.90 18.98 -0.81
CA THR A 360 -9.09 19.64 -1.35
C THR A 360 -8.72 20.72 -2.36
N GLU A 361 -7.75 21.55 -2.05
CA GLU A 361 -7.28 22.61 -2.92
C GLU A 361 -6.52 22.09 -4.15
N SER A 362 -5.84 20.92 -4.02
CA SER A 362 -5.13 20.30 -5.13
C SER A 362 -6.05 19.80 -6.24
N ILE A 363 -7.34 19.60 -5.94
CA ILE A 363 -8.32 19.14 -6.93
C ILE A 363 -8.59 20.19 -8.02
N GLY A 364 -8.45 21.48 -7.73
CA GLY A 364 -8.52 22.53 -8.75
C GLY A 364 -7.50 22.37 -9.89
N ASP A 365 -6.40 21.66 -9.63
CA ASP A 365 -5.34 21.37 -10.59
C ASP A 365 -5.55 19.99 -11.32
N VAL A 366 -6.58 19.25 -10.95
CA VAL A 366 -6.95 17.95 -11.54
C VAL A 366 -7.96 18.19 -12.65
N GLY A 367 -7.46 18.66 -13.78
CA GLY A 367 -8.27 18.98 -14.98
C GLY A 367 -8.38 17.85 -15.97
#